data_bf042d7ad28f1e37869df995cf221abf
#
_entry.id   bf042d7ad28f1e37869df995cf221abf
#
_cell.length_a   1.000
_cell.length_b   1.000
_cell.length_c   1.000
_cell.angle_alpha   90.00
_cell.angle_beta   90.00
_cell.angle_gamma   90.00
#
_symmetry.space_group_name_H-M   'P 1'
#
loop_
_entity.id
_entity.type
_entity.pdbx_description
1 polymer ?
#
loop_
_entity_poly.entity_id
_entity_poly.type
_entity_poly.pdbx_seq_one_letter_code
_entity_poly.pdbx_strand_id
1 'polypeptide(L)'
;KTVYSMQLYNTLSAEERAIMIDDAGKQRLTLSFYAYAKIQDPQKFRNDLFLAWNALDALGRIYVASEGINAQMSIPAENLEAFRTTLEVYDFMKGIRLNEAVEHDDHSFLKLTIKVRHKIVADGLNDDTFDVTNIGVHLKAKEFNEILDDPNTIVVDFRNHYESEVGHFKNAITPDVETFRESLPIINDQLKDHKDDKNLVMYCTGGIRCEK
;
A
#
# COMPACT_ATOMS: atom_id res chain seq x y z
N LYS A 1 31.21 22.94 -14.03
CA LYS A 1 29.93 23.09 -13.32
C LYS A 1 29.84 21.89 -12.38
N THR A 2 30.06 22.14 -11.08
CA THR A 2 29.94 21.12 -10.05
C THR A 2 28.46 20.79 -9.90
N VAL A 3 28.05 19.61 -10.36
CA VAL A 3 26.73 19.07 -10.07
C VAL A 3 26.76 18.67 -8.60
N TYR A 4 26.20 19.50 -7.73
CA TYR A 4 25.91 19.08 -6.37
C TYR A 4 24.96 17.90 -6.44
N SER A 5 25.42 16.72 -6.08
CA SER A 5 24.53 15.56 -5.92
C SER A 5 23.59 15.89 -4.76
N MET A 6 22.35 16.20 -5.08
CA MET A 6 21.33 16.47 -4.06
C MET A 6 21.15 15.22 -3.20
N GLN A 7 21.33 15.38 -1.89
CA GLN A 7 21.22 14.28 -0.95
C GLN A 7 19.76 13.86 -0.81
N LEU A 8 19.43 12.68 -1.35
CA LEU A 8 18.08 12.12 -1.37
C LEU A 8 17.89 11.02 -0.31
N TYR A 9 18.44 11.23 0.88
CA TYR A 9 18.31 10.33 2.02
C TYR A 9 18.50 11.09 3.33
N ASN A 10 18.02 10.50 4.43
CA ASN A 10 18.10 11.08 5.75
C ASN A 10 19.46 10.76 6.41
N THR A 11 20.05 11.75 7.09
CA THR A 11 21.35 11.65 7.76
C THR A 11 21.25 11.55 9.27
N LEU A 12 20.17 12.02 9.86
CA LEU A 12 19.98 12.05 11.31
C LEU A 12 19.67 10.64 11.86
N SER A 13 20.09 10.38 13.10
CA SER A 13 19.71 9.17 13.85
C SER A 13 18.20 9.12 14.16
N ALA A 14 17.73 7.97 14.64
CA ALA A 14 16.34 7.83 15.05
C ALA A 14 16.01 8.73 16.27
N GLU A 15 16.95 8.83 17.20
CA GLU A 15 16.79 9.64 18.41
C GLU A 15 16.73 11.15 18.09
N GLU A 16 17.65 11.65 17.26
CA GLU A 16 17.62 13.04 16.80
C GLU A 16 16.32 13.41 16.11
N ARG A 17 15.76 12.46 15.33
CA ARG A 17 14.49 12.67 14.64
C ARG A 17 13.29 12.64 15.56
N ALA A 18 13.27 11.76 16.56
CA ALA A 18 12.21 11.74 17.56
C ALA A 18 12.16 13.10 18.30
N ILE A 19 13.31 13.61 18.72
CA ILE A 19 13.41 14.94 19.37
C ILE A 19 12.89 16.03 18.43
N MET A 20 13.26 16.03 17.16
CA MET A 20 12.76 17.03 16.19
C MET A 20 11.24 16.97 15.99
N ILE A 21 10.65 15.78 16.00
CA ILE A 21 9.19 15.61 15.90
C ILE A 21 8.51 16.20 17.15
N ASP A 22 9.04 15.90 18.33
CA ASP A 22 8.52 16.40 19.61
C ASP A 22 8.66 17.92 19.71
N ASP A 23 9.83 18.47 19.35
CA ASP A 23 10.09 19.92 19.35
C ASP A 23 9.20 20.66 18.34
N ALA A 24 8.86 20.03 17.21
CA ALA A 24 7.96 20.62 16.23
C ALA A 24 6.51 20.73 16.75
N GLY A 25 6.09 19.84 17.67
CA GLY A 25 4.76 19.84 18.30
C GLY A 25 3.59 19.77 17.31
N LYS A 26 3.82 19.20 16.13
CA LYS A 26 2.82 19.11 15.05
C LYS A 26 2.06 17.81 15.14
N GLN A 27 0.74 17.89 15.20
CA GLN A 27 -0.10 16.70 15.01
C GLN A 27 0.16 16.09 13.64
N ARG A 28 0.38 14.77 13.59
CA ARG A 28 0.64 14.04 12.37
C ARG A 28 -0.47 13.05 12.06
N LEU A 29 -0.81 12.93 10.79
CA LEU A 29 -1.77 11.96 10.28
C LEU A 29 -1.01 10.74 9.73
N THR A 30 -1.37 9.56 10.18
CA THR A 30 -0.85 8.30 9.63
C THR A 30 -1.72 7.84 8.49
N LEU A 31 -1.11 7.67 7.32
CA LEU A 31 -1.78 7.40 6.05
C LEU A 31 -1.19 6.16 5.38
N SER A 32 -2.02 5.46 4.62
CA SER A 32 -1.54 4.45 3.68
C SER A 32 -2.30 4.51 2.35
N PHE A 33 -1.60 4.24 1.27
CA PHE A 33 -2.19 4.11 -0.06
C PHE A 33 -1.29 3.27 -0.96
N TYR A 34 -1.86 2.78 -2.05
CA TYR A 34 -1.12 2.13 -3.13
C TYR A 34 -1.75 2.49 -4.47
N ALA A 35 -0.96 2.41 -5.53
CA ALA A 35 -1.45 2.47 -6.90
C ALA A 35 -0.62 1.55 -7.79
N TYR A 36 -1.30 0.73 -8.57
CA TYR A 36 -0.68 0.00 -9.66
C TYR A 36 -0.68 0.87 -10.91
N ALA A 37 0.48 0.99 -11.57
CA ALA A 37 0.66 1.73 -12.80
C ALA A 37 1.97 1.34 -13.48
N LYS A 38 2.05 1.50 -14.80
CA LYS A 38 3.30 1.30 -15.54
C LYS A 38 4.22 2.50 -15.34
N ILE A 39 5.25 2.37 -14.51
CA ILE A 39 6.25 3.41 -14.23
C ILE A 39 7.51 3.08 -15.03
N GLN A 40 7.83 3.92 -16.03
CA GLN A 40 8.96 3.70 -16.93
C GLN A 40 10.31 3.89 -16.23
N ASP A 41 10.44 4.89 -15.38
CA ASP A 41 11.65 5.19 -14.61
C ASP A 41 11.33 5.29 -13.10
N PRO A 42 11.33 4.14 -12.40
CA PRO A 42 11.07 4.11 -10.96
C PRO A 42 12.10 4.89 -10.14
N GLN A 43 13.34 5.03 -10.64
CA GLN A 43 14.37 5.77 -9.91
C GLN A 43 14.12 7.28 -9.99
N LYS A 44 13.76 7.80 -11.16
CA LYS A 44 13.38 9.19 -11.31
C LYS A 44 12.13 9.50 -10.49
N PHE A 45 11.10 8.66 -10.60
CA PHE A 45 9.85 8.80 -9.84
C PHE A 45 10.12 8.83 -8.32
N ARG A 46 10.93 7.90 -7.81
CA ARG A 46 11.40 7.89 -6.41
C ARG A 46 12.05 9.21 -6.01
N ASN A 47 12.92 9.76 -6.84
CA ASN A 47 13.64 10.99 -6.55
C ASN A 47 12.70 12.20 -6.51
N ASP A 48 11.79 12.29 -7.48
CA ASP A 48 10.79 13.35 -7.54
C ASP A 48 9.87 13.33 -6.29
N LEU A 49 9.40 12.15 -5.89
CA LEU A 49 8.62 11.97 -4.67
C LEU A 49 9.40 12.36 -3.41
N PHE A 50 10.67 11.95 -3.32
CA PHE A 50 11.50 12.28 -2.16
C PHE A 50 11.63 13.80 -1.98
N LEU A 51 11.89 14.53 -3.06
CA LEU A 51 12.00 15.98 -3.03
C LEU A 51 10.69 16.65 -2.60
N ALA A 52 9.59 16.27 -3.23
CA ALA A 52 8.29 16.84 -2.95
C ALA A 52 7.82 16.56 -1.52
N TRP A 53 7.97 15.32 -1.04
CA TRP A 53 7.44 14.90 0.25
C TRP A 53 8.35 15.26 1.43
N ASN A 54 9.67 15.30 1.20
CA ASN A 54 10.60 15.80 2.22
C ASN A 54 10.37 17.29 2.52
N ALA A 55 10.00 18.07 1.50
CA ALA A 55 9.64 19.49 1.67
C ALA A 55 8.34 19.71 2.48
N LEU A 56 7.51 18.67 2.62
CA LEU A 56 6.27 18.67 3.39
C LEU A 56 6.41 17.97 4.75
N ASP A 57 7.62 17.71 5.21
CA ASP A 57 7.90 16.97 6.45
C ASP A 57 7.22 15.58 6.49
N ALA A 58 7.02 14.96 5.34
CA ALA A 58 6.49 13.62 5.26
C ALA A 58 7.52 12.60 5.76
N LEU A 59 7.07 11.64 6.53
CA LEU A 59 7.86 10.52 7.04
C LEU A 59 7.17 9.23 6.60
N GLY A 60 7.92 8.14 6.44
CA GLY A 60 7.27 6.90 6.03
C GLY A 60 8.20 5.88 5.39
N ARG A 61 7.58 4.76 5.06
CA ARG A 61 8.18 3.67 4.30
C ARG A 61 7.42 3.47 3.01
N ILE A 62 8.05 3.84 1.91
CA ILE A 62 7.46 3.82 0.58
C ILE A 62 8.28 2.90 -0.33
N TYR A 63 7.58 2.05 -1.06
CA TYR A 63 8.16 1.21 -2.11
C TYR A 63 7.64 1.64 -3.47
N VAL A 64 8.55 1.79 -4.41
CA VAL A 64 8.29 2.14 -5.81
C VAL A 64 8.86 1.04 -6.69
N ALA A 65 8.12 0.62 -7.70
CA ALA A 65 8.55 -0.36 -8.70
C ALA A 65 8.04 0.06 -10.08
N SER A 66 8.41 -0.68 -11.12
CA SER A 66 7.85 -0.50 -12.47
C SER A 66 6.34 -0.74 -12.53
N GLU A 67 5.78 -1.48 -11.57
CA GLU A 67 4.36 -1.82 -11.46
C GLU A 67 3.55 -0.85 -10.58
N GLY A 68 4.18 0.15 -9.91
CA GLY A 68 3.44 1.09 -9.08
C GLY A 68 4.14 1.60 -7.84
N ILE A 69 3.33 1.99 -6.84
CA ILE A 69 3.74 2.53 -5.55
C ILE A 69 2.94 1.90 -4.42
N ASN A 70 3.60 1.68 -3.28
CA ASN A 70 2.99 1.28 -2.01
C ASN A 70 3.57 2.16 -0.89
N ALA A 71 2.73 2.92 -0.22
CA ALA A 71 3.11 3.91 0.77
C ALA A 71 2.42 3.68 2.12
N GLN A 72 3.23 3.73 3.18
CA GLN A 72 2.80 3.85 4.56
C GLN A 72 3.58 5.02 5.15
N MET A 73 2.90 6.04 5.64
CA MET A 73 3.54 7.30 5.97
C MET A 73 2.78 8.11 7.02
N SER A 74 3.46 9.10 7.55
CA SER A 74 2.85 10.14 8.34
C SER A 74 3.20 11.52 7.78
N ILE A 75 2.28 12.46 7.94
CA ILE A 75 2.42 13.83 7.45
C ILE A 75 1.84 14.78 8.49
N PRO A 76 2.43 15.98 8.71
CA PRO A 76 1.79 17.01 9.51
C PRO A 76 0.38 17.30 8.97
N ALA A 77 -0.62 17.35 9.85
CA ALA A 77 -2.01 17.54 9.46
C ALA A 77 -2.21 18.82 8.61
N GLU A 78 -1.46 19.87 8.93
CA GLU A 78 -1.45 21.14 8.19
C GLU A 78 -0.98 21.01 6.74
N ASN A 79 -0.18 19.98 6.42
CA ASN A 79 0.40 19.74 5.09
C ASN A 79 -0.42 18.75 4.24
N LEU A 80 -1.54 18.22 4.75
CA LEU A 80 -2.31 17.18 4.03
C LEU A 80 -2.78 17.64 2.65
N GLU A 81 -3.30 18.86 2.52
CA GLU A 81 -3.80 19.36 1.22
C GLU A 81 -2.65 19.62 0.23
N ALA A 82 -1.52 20.14 0.72
CA ALA A 82 -0.33 20.27 -0.10
C ALA A 82 0.19 18.89 -0.56
N PHE A 83 0.15 17.89 0.32
CA PHE A 83 0.48 16.51 -0.03
C PHE A 83 -0.46 15.96 -1.11
N ARG A 84 -1.78 16.12 -0.97
CA ARG A 84 -2.76 15.72 -1.99
C ARG A 84 -2.42 16.35 -3.34
N THR A 85 -2.05 17.63 -3.37
CA THR A 85 -1.64 18.32 -4.60
C THR A 85 -0.43 17.65 -5.26
N THR A 86 0.52 17.11 -4.49
CA THR A 86 1.66 16.37 -5.07
C THR A 86 1.24 15.06 -5.74
N LEU A 87 0.20 14.41 -5.25
CA LEU A 87 -0.34 13.19 -5.87
C LEU A 87 -1.01 13.48 -7.21
N GLU A 88 -1.73 14.61 -7.31
CA GLU A 88 -2.43 15.02 -8.55
C GLU A 88 -1.48 15.31 -9.73
N VAL A 89 -0.17 15.44 -9.49
CA VAL A 89 0.83 15.57 -10.56
C VAL A 89 0.91 14.34 -11.46
N TYR A 90 0.56 13.17 -10.91
CA TYR A 90 0.63 11.89 -11.61
C TYR A 90 -0.79 11.38 -11.89
N ASP A 91 -1.13 11.16 -13.15
CA ASP A 91 -2.48 10.77 -13.56
C ASP A 91 -3.00 9.52 -12.83
N PHE A 92 -2.15 8.54 -12.58
CA PHE A 92 -2.52 7.30 -11.89
C PHE A 92 -2.71 7.46 -10.37
N MET A 93 -2.35 8.60 -9.80
CA MET A 93 -2.57 8.93 -8.38
C MET A 93 -3.65 10.00 -8.17
N LYS A 94 -4.22 10.55 -9.24
CA LYS A 94 -5.32 11.53 -9.13
C LYS A 94 -6.52 10.93 -8.41
N GLY A 95 -6.98 11.62 -7.37
CA GLY A 95 -8.12 11.18 -6.57
C GLY A 95 -7.89 9.87 -5.81
N ILE A 96 -6.65 9.43 -5.63
CA ILE A 96 -6.33 8.20 -4.91
C ILE A 96 -6.90 8.22 -3.50
N ARG A 97 -7.46 7.08 -3.08
CA ARG A 97 -7.94 6.92 -1.72
C ARG A 97 -6.77 6.87 -0.75
N LEU A 98 -6.75 7.78 0.20
CA LEU A 98 -5.87 7.74 1.35
C LEU A 98 -6.60 7.04 2.49
N ASN A 99 -6.07 5.91 2.95
CA ASN A 99 -6.57 5.23 4.13
C ASN A 99 -5.89 5.88 5.34
N GLU A 100 -6.68 6.52 6.17
CA GLU A 100 -6.23 7.18 7.41
C GLU A 100 -6.34 6.20 8.56
N ALA A 101 -5.34 6.17 9.43
CA ALA A 101 -5.36 5.33 10.62
C ALA A 101 -6.42 5.82 11.60
N VAL A 102 -7.04 4.90 12.34
CA VAL A 102 -8.02 5.23 13.38
C VAL A 102 -7.38 5.95 14.55
N GLU A 103 -6.14 5.56 14.88
CA GLU A 103 -5.31 6.19 15.91
C GLU A 103 -4.02 6.68 15.26
N HIS A 104 -3.60 7.88 15.62
CA HIS A 104 -2.38 8.49 15.12
C HIS A 104 -1.32 8.47 16.22
N ASP A 105 -0.13 8.01 15.86
CA ASP A 105 1.07 8.12 16.67
C ASP A 105 2.10 8.97 15.90
N ASP A 106 2.49 10.09 16.47
CA ASP A 106 3.43 11.02 15.84
C ASP A 106 4.79 10.38 15.57
N HIS A 107 5.13 9.31 16.30
CA HIS A 107 6.36 8.52 16.13
C HIS A 107 6.20 7.26 15.29
N SER A 108 5.06 7.04 14.63
CA SER A 108 4.85 5.88 13.73
C SER A 108 5.96 5.73 12.69
N PHE A 109 6.52 6.85 12.24
CA PHE A 109 7.66 6.90 11.33
C PHE A 109 8.62 8.01 11.75
N LEU A 110 9.92 7.70 11.78
CA LEU A 110 10.96 8.64 12.17
C LEU A 110 11.74 9.24 10.99
N LYS A 111 11.56 8.72 9.79
CA LYS A 111 12.26 9.19 8.58
C LYS A 111 11.47 8.91 7.32
N LEU A 112 11.69 9.72 6.28
CA LEU A 112 11.21 9.44 4.93
C LEU A 112 12.16 8.43 4.27
N THR A 113 11.64 7.25 3.95
CA THR A 113 12.37 6.18 3.25
C THR A 113 11.60 5.78 2.01
N ILE A 114 12.10 6.15 0.83
CA ILE A 114 11.54 5.72 -0.45
C ILE A 114 12.55 4.82 -1.13
N LYS A 115 12.19 3.55 -1.38
CA LYS A 115 13.06 2.54 -1.98
C LYS A 115 12.48 2.05 -3.29
N VAL A 116 13.33 2.00 -4.32
CA VAL A 116 13.00 1.26 -5.53
C VAL A 116 13.13 -0.23 -5.24
N ARG A 117 12.13 -0.99 -5.62
CA ARG A 117 12.03 -2.43 -5.46
C ARG A 117 11.66 -3.07 -6.80
N HIS A 118 11.83 -4.37 -6.88
CA HIS A 118 11.38 -5.13 -8.05
C HIS A 118 9.85 -5.13 -8.14
N LYS A 119 9.16 -5.25 -6.99
CA LYS A 119 7.70 -5.22 -6.84
C LYS A 119 7.28 -4.36 -5.66
N ILE A 120 6.03 -3.86 -5.69
CA ILE A 120 5.47 -3.07 -4.56
C ILE A 120 4.84 -3.95 -3.48
N VAL A 121 4.57 -5.22 -3.79
CA VAL A 121 4.17 -6.26 -2.83
C VAL A 121 4.96 -7.54 -3.10
N ALA A 122 5.36 -8.24 -2.04
CA ALA A 122 6.15 -9.46 -2.16
C ALA A 122 5.24 -10.68 -2.41
N ASP A 123 4.82 -10.88 -3.65
CA ASP A 123 3.95 -11.98 -4.09
C ASP A 123 4.70 -13.28 -4.46
N GLY A 124 5.99 -13.19 -4.68
CA GLY A 124 6.83 -14.35 -5.07
C GLY A 124 6.63 -14.82 -6.51
N LEU A 125 5.76 -14.19 -7.27
CA LEU A 125 5.52 -14.54 -8.66
C LEU A 125 6.64 -13.97 -9.54
N ASN A 126 7.05 -14.74 -10.54
CA ASN A 126 7.94 -14.26 -11.59
C ASN A 126 7.09 -14.03 -12.84
N ASP A 127 6.23 -13.01 -12.76
CA ASP A 127 5.23 -12.75 -13.79
C ASP A 127 5.55 -11.48 -14.56
N ASP A 128 6.00 -11.66 -15.78
CA ASP A 128 5.97 -10.62 -16.81
C ASP A 128 4.55 -10.44 -17.38
N THR A 129 3.57 -11.21 -16.86
CA THR A 129 2.20 -11.28 -17.36
C THR A 129 1.20 -10.53 -16.50
N PHE A 130 1.60 -10.02 -15.33
CA PHE A 130 0.71 -9.22 -14.49
C PHE A 130 0.30 -7.93 -15.19
N ASP A 131 -0.96 -7.82 -15.51
CA ASP A 131 -1.53 -6.63 -16.12
C ASP A 131 -2.12 -5.70 -15.05
N VAL A 132 -1.43 -4.62 -14.75
CA VAL A 132 -1.82 -3.61 -13.76
C VAL A 132 -3.16 -2.92 -14.07
N THR A 133 -3.69 -3.10 -15.28
CA THR A 133 -4.97 -2.52 -15.71
C THR A 133 -6.14 -3.48 -15.56
N ASN A 134 -5.88 -4.78 -15.35
CA ASN A 134 -6.90 -5.79 -15.15
C ASN A 134 -7.19 -5.95 -13.65
N ILE A 135 -7.90 -4.99 -13.10
CA ILE A 135 -8.26 -4.93 -11.69
C ILE A 135 -9.66 -5.50 -11.45
N GLY A 136 -9.88 -6.08 -10.27
CA GLY A 136 -11.21 -6.48 -9.81
C GLY A 136 -12.12 -5.29 -9.50
N VAL A 137 -13.41 -5.57 -9.32
CA VAL A 137 -14.37 -4.55 -8.90
C VAL A 137 -14.23 -4.27 -7.40
N HIS A 138 -13.97 -3.02 -7.05
CA HIS A 138 -13.88 -2.60 -5.65
C HIS A 138 -15.28 -2.39 -5.07
N LEU A 139 -15.69 -3.29 -4.19
CA LEU A 139 -16.98 -3.23 -3.52
C LEU A 139 -16.95 -2.27 -2.33
N LYS A 140 -18.03 -1.53 -2.12
CA LYS A 140 -18.27 -0.79 -0.87
C LYS A 140 -18.82 -1.74 0.20
N ALA A 141 -18.75 -1.33 1.47
CA ALA A 141 -19.15 -2.17 2.60
C ALA A 141 -20.58 -2.77 2.46
N LYS A 142 -21.53 -2.00 1.94
CA LYS A 142 -22.90 -2.48 1.72
C LYS A 142 -22.95 -3.57 0.65
N GLU A 143 -22.33 -3.33 -0.50
CA GLU A 143 -22.24 -4.28 -1.63
C GLU A 143 -21.51 -5.55 -1.22
N PHE A 144 -20.44 -5.40 -0.42
CA PHE A 144 -19.69 -6.52 0.13
C PHE A 144 -20.55 -7.38 1.06
N ASN A 145 -21.33 -6.77 1.95
CA ASN A 145 -22.23 -7.50 2.85
C ASN A 145 -23.34 -8.23 2.06
N GLU A 146 -23.89 -7.59 1.03
CA GLU A 146 -24.92 -8.22 0.18
C GLU A 146 -24.38 -9.44 -0.57
N ILE A 147 -23.18 -9.38 -1.11
CA ILE A 147 -22.58 -10.50 -1.85
C ILE A 147 -22.14 -11.66 -0.94
N LEU A 148 -21.86 -11.40 0.34
CA LEU A 148 -21.52 -12.45 1.32
C LEU A 148 -22.68 -13.40 1.59
N ASP A 149 -23.93 -12.95 1.42
CA ASP A 149 -25.14 -13.76 1.62
C ASP A 149 -25.49 -14.62 0.40
N ASP A 150 -24.84 -14.41 -0.74
CA ASP A 150 -25.04 -15.21 -1.94
C ASP A 150 -24.32 -16.56 -1.82
N PRO A 151 -25.05 -17.71 -1.87
CA PRO A 151 -24.44 -19.04 -1.76
C PRO A 151 -23.49 -19.37 -2.92
N ASN A 152 -23.51 -18.55 -3.97
CA ASN A 152 -22.60 -18.67 -5.11
C ASN A 152 -21.30 -17.89 -4.93
N THR A 153 -21.06 -17.34 -3.75
CA THR A 153 -19.88 -16.54 -3.42
C THR A 153 -18.85 -17.34 -2.62
N ILE A 154 -17.61 -17.25 -3.04
CA ILE A 154 -16.43 -17.72 -2.30
C ILE A 154 -15.67 -16.48 -1.81
N VAL A 155 -15.43 -16.41 -0.50
CA VAL A 155 -14.70 -15.32 0.13
C VAL A 155 -13.28 -15.79 0.48
N VAL A 156 -12.27 -15.00 0.15
CA VAL A 156 -10.87 -15.32 0.41
C VAL A 156 -10.21 -14.21 1.21
N ASP A 157 -9.57 -14.58 2.30
CA ASP A 157 -8.73 -13.71 3.10
C ASP A 157 -7.27 -13.80 2.62
N PHE A 158 -6.78 -12.74 1.99
CA PHE A 158 -5.38 -12.64 1.54
C PHE A 158 -4.43 -12.06 2.60
N ARG A 159 -4.88 -11.98 3.84
CA ARG A 159 -4.03 -11.58 4.95
C ARG A 159 -3.15 -12.75 5.42
N ASN A 160 -2.13 -12.44 6.19
CA ASN A 160 -1.32 -13.46 6.84
C ASN A 160 -2.10 -14.15 7.96
N HIS A 161 -1.72 -15.37 8.32
CA HIS A 161 -2.37 -16.18 9.34
C HIS A 161 -2.64 -15.41 10.65
N TYR A 162 -1.64 -14.72 11.20
CA TYR A 162 -1.80 -13.96 12.44
C TYR A 162 -2.83 -12.80 12.34
N GLU A 163 -3.08 -12.26 11.13
CA GLU A 163 -4.12 -11.25 10.92
C GLU A 163 -5.52 -11.90 10.91
N SER A 164 -5.66 -13.07 10.29
CA SER A 164 -6.93 -13.80 10.22
C SER A 164 -7.35 -14.42 11.54
N GLU A 165 -6.40 -14.76 12.42
CA GLU A 165 -6.67 -15.25 13.79
C GLU A 165 -7.35 -14.20 14.67
N VAL A 166 -7.02 -12.93 14.50
CA VAL A 166 -7.69 -11.82 15.22
C VAL A 166 -9.16 -11.71 14.85
N GLY A 167 -9.50 -12.06 13.60
CA GLY A 167 -10.86 -12.07 13.08
C GLY A 167 -10.87 -12.10 11.56
N HIS A 168 -11.88 -12.76 10.99
CA HIS A 168 -12.09 -12.90 9.55
C HIS A 168 -13.58 -12.94 9.23
N PHE A 169 -13.95 -12.73 7.97
CA PHE A 169 -15.34 -12.87 7.54
C PHE A 169 -15.79 -14.33 7.63
N LYS A 170 -17.05 -14.52 8.04
CA LYS A 170 -17.65 -15.85 8.15
C LYS A 170 -17.51 -16.61 6.82
N ASN A 171 -17.10 -17.87 6.91
CA ASN A 171 -16.87 -18.77 5.78
C ASN A 171 -15.74 -18.32 4.81
N ALA A 172 -14.92 -17.35 5.17
CA ALA A 172 -13.77 -17.00 4.35
C ALA A 172 -12.73 -18.14 4.34
N ILE A 173 -12.15 -18.40 3.18
CA ILE A 173 -10.96 -19.23 3.05
C ILE A 173 -9.81 -18.43 3.67
N THR A 174 -9.20 -18.98 4.72
CA THR A 174 -8.09 -18.39 5.45
C THR A 174 -6.87 -19.30 5.32
N PRO A 175 -5.98 -19.09 4.35
CA PRO A 175 -4.78 -19.92 4.24
C PRO A 175 -3.90 -19.82 5.50
N ASP A 176 -3.48 -20.96 6.01
CA ASP A 176 -2.56 -21.05 7.16
C ASP A 176 -1.13 -20.83 6.69
N VAL A 177 -0.75 -19.56 6.48
CA VAL A 177 0.55 -19.16 5.94
C VAL A 177 1.08 -17.92 6.63
N GLU A 178 2.40 -17.84 6.74
CA GLU A 178 3.10 -16.70 7.32
C GLU A 178 3.21 -15.51 6.35
N THR A 179 3.17 -15.77 5.04
CA THR A 179 3.38 -14.74 4.02
C THR A 179 2.38 -14.83 2.88
N PHE A 180 2.05 -13.67 2.29
CA PHE A 180 1.22 -13.59 1.10
C PHE A 180 1.73 -14.44 -0.07
N ARG A 181 3.06 -14.55 -0.22
CA ARG A 181 3.69 -15.38 -1.25
C ARG A 181 3.27 -16.84 -1.16
N GLU A 182 3.14 -17.37 0.05
CA GLU A 182 2.77 -18.76 0.30
C GLU A 182 1.29 -19.01 0.06
N SER A 183 0.43 -17.98 0.24
CA SER A 183 -1.01 -18.13 0.05
C SER A 183 -1.41 -18.30 -1.41
N LEU A 184 -0.73 -17.66 -2.35
CA LEU A 184 -1.13 -17.62 -3.76
C LEU A 184 -1.24 -19.01 -4.40
N PRO A 185 -0.26 -19.94 -4.30
CA PRO A 185 -0.40 -21.28 -4.88
C PRO A 185 -1.53 -22.08 -4.21
N ILE A 186 -1.75 -21.94 -2.92
CA ILE A 186 -2.82 -22.63 -2.18
C ILE A 186 -4.19 -22.15 -2.67
N ILE A 187 -4.39 -20.83 -2.72
CA ILE A 187 -5.64 -20.22 -3.18
C ILE A 187 -5.90 -20.57 -4.64
N ASN A 188 -4.89 -20.47 -5.50
CA ASN A 188 -5.06 -20.81 -6.91
C ASN A 188 -5.47 -22.28 -7.11
N ASP A 189 -4.91 -23.21 -6.32
CA ASP A 189 -5.32 -24.63 -6.38
C ASP A 189 -6.75 -24.84 -5.89
N GLN A 190 -7.15 -24.15 -4.81
CA GLN A 190 -8.51 -24.25 -4.27
C GLN A 190 -9.58 -23.60 -5.18
N LEU A 191 -9.22 -22.57 -5.92
CA LEU A 191 -10.17 -21.82 -6.75
C LEU A 191 -10.14 -22.20 -8.24
N LYS A 192 -9.23 -23.07 -8.68
CA LYS A 192 -9.05 -23.37 -10.11
C LYS A 192 -10.33 -23.83 -10.82
N ASP A 193 -11.18 -24.57 -10.10
CA ASP A 193 -12.43 -25.14 -10.63
C ASP A 193 -13.64 -24.20 -10.46
N HIS A 194 -13.44 -23.02 -9.86
CA HIS A 194 -14.50 -22.07 -9.51
C HIS A 194 -14.38 -20.69 -10.18
N LYS A 195 -13.41 -20.53 -11.08
CA LYS A 195 -13.13 -19.23 -11.72
C LYS A 195 -14.29 -18.71 -12.58
N ASP A 196 -15.05 -19.63 -13.17
CA ASP A 196 -16.10 -19.32 -14.15
C ASP A 196 -17.52 -19.47 -13.58
N ASP A 197 -17.70 -20.15 -12.44
CA ASP A 197 -19.02 -20.49 -11.90
C ASP A 197 -19.35 -19.82 -10.55
N LYS A 198 -18.40 -19.18 -9.91
CA LYS A 198 -18.55 -18.52 -8.61
C LYS A 198 -18.18 -17.05 -8.63
N ASN A 199 -18.82 -16.27 -7.75
CA ASN A 199 -18.36 -14.94 -7.39
C ASN A 199 -17.14 -15.08 -6.45
N LEU A 200 -15.96 -14.69 -6.91
CA LEU A 200 -14.75 -14.69 -6.09
C LEU A 200 -14.58 -13.31 -5.45
N VAL A 201 -14.72 -13.26 -4.15
CA VAL A 201 -14.58 -12.02 -3.35
C VAL A 201 -13.35 -12.13 -2.47
N MET A 202 -12.47 -11.15 -2.57
CA MET A 202 -11.18 -11.14 -1.89
C MET A 202 -11.03 -9.91 -1.03
N TYR A 203 -10.36 -10.05 0.10
CA TYR A 203 -10.02 -8.92 0.94
C TYR A 203 -8.64 -9.07 1.59
N CYS A 204 -8.05 -7.94 1.95
CA CYS A 204 -6.85 -7.86 2.76
C CYS A 204 -6.88 -6.55 3.58
N THR A 205 -5.82 -6.26 4.33
CA THR A 205 -5.76 -5.07 5.20
C THR A 205 -5.84 -3.75 4.43
N GLY A 206 -5.15 -3.65 3.29
CA GLY A 206 -5.05 -2.39 2.52
C GLY A 206 -5.50 -2.48 1.07
N GLY A 207 -6.01 -3.64 0.60
CA GLY A 207 -6.44 -3.86 -0.79
C GLY A 207 -5.32 -4.33 -1.73
N ILE A 208 -4.09 -3.95 -1.52
CA ILE A 208 -2.96 -4.17 -2.45
C ILE A 208 -2.70 -5.65 -2.80
N ARG A 209 -2.90 -6.57 -1.85
CA ARG A 209 -2.72 -8.01 -2.07
C ARG A 209 -3.77 -8.59 -2.99
N CYS A 210 -4.99 -8.04 -2.96
CA CYS A 210 -6.13 -8.51 -3.75
C CYS A 210 -6.06 -8.08 -5.22
N GLU A 211 -5.19 -7.16 -5.56
CA GLU A 211 -4.94 -6.73 -6.95
C GLU A 211 -4.02 -7.71 -7.72
N LYS A 212 -3.38 -8.64 -7.02
CA LYS A 212 -2.48 -9.66 -7.56
C LYS A 212 -3.20 -10.97 -7.83
#